data_4c546d5734f2a06884fd128009f5851c
#
_entry.id   4c546d5734f2a06884fd128009f5851c
#
_cell.length_a   1.000
_cell.length_b   1.000
_cell.length_c   1.000
_cell.angle_alpha   90.00
_cell.angle_beta   90.00
_cell.angle_gamma   90.00
#
_symmetry.space_group_name_H-M   'P 1'
#
loop_
_entity.id
_entity.type
_entity.pdbx_description
1 polymer ?
#
loop_
_entity_poly.entity_id
_entity_poly.type
_entity_poly.pdbx_seq_one_letter_code
_entity_poly.pdbx_strand_id
1 'polypeptide(L)'
;MFFFDKKDKNADKYLTLENLIKNWENEVVEFKEANNDYDKEKIGRYFSAISNEANLKGLQFGWLIFGVRNKDKVIVGTNYRNTKGLDTLKQEISINTTGGISFIEIYEIYPIVDGEEKRVVMFQIPAAATAIPTGWNDHYYGRNGESLGALSIEEQDRIRGQEKKDWSKQIIPDATIEHLDKSAIAIARQKYKEKMNRPHITEEVDNMTDEEFLTKTKLLLNGKITNAAMLLLGNEDFDYLFNVTPEASWRLYDSKNDVKDYEIFKIPFITISDRIFAKIRNLTYRYMPNQLTLFPTETKQYDMWLLRELMNNCIAHSDYTLGGRIYLNEFEDNIVLTNPGTFLPGTIEAALQRNYNPPFYRNQLLAETMVKFNMIDTQSMGIRKVFRIQQEKYFPLPDYDFSTHNKVEVMVYGKVIDENYSRVLFDNPDLDIETVFLIDRIQKHKEISKEAVKHLRKLGVIEGKMPNVYISAKIAESIDEKAQYVKNKGFDEDAYRKWIISYLETYKSGKKQDFIKLLKDKLPDTLDDKQKESKVRNLLKKLKSEGIITTDSDNKRLANWVLKK
;
A
#
# COMPACT_ATOMS: atom_id res chain seq x y z
N MET A 1 -27.52 -15.44 11.05
CA MET A 1 -27.43 -14.22 10.22
C MET A 1 -27.10 -13.07 11.16
N PHE A 2 -26.05 -12.31 10.88
CA PHE A 2 -25.66 -11.17 11.69
C PHE A 2 -25.92 -9.86 10.92
N PHE A 3 -26.03 -8.74 11.65
CA PHE A 3 -26.28 -7.43 11.06
C PHE A 3 -24.98 -6.61 11.03
N PHE A 4 -24.84 -5.72 10.05
CA PHE A 4 -23.72 -4.79 9.93
C PHE A 4 -24.19 -3.48 9.26
N ASP A 5 -23.45 -2.41 9.48
CA ASP A 5 -23.71 -1.14 8.78
C ASP A 5 -23.22 -1.24 7.33
N LYS A 6 -24.12 -1.13 6.36
CA LYS A 6 -23.81 -1.15 4.93
C LYS A 6 -22.92 0.03 4.47
N LYS A 7 -22.76 1.05 5.31
CA LYS A 7 -21.85 2.20 5.06
C LYS A 7 -20.46 1.98 5.63
N ASP A 8 -20.19 0.85 6.29
CA ASP A 8 -18.84 0.49 6.72
C ASP A 8 -17.95 0.28 5.49
N LYS A 9 -16.76 0.87 5.51
CA LYS A 9 -15.76 0.68 4.44
C LYS A 9 -15.36 -0.77 4.20
N ASN A 10 -15.66 -1.65 5.15
CA ASN A 10 -15.43 -3.09 5.08
C ASN A 10 -16.72 -3.89 4.80
N ALA A 11 -17.77 -3.27 4.25
CA ALA A 11 -19.07 -3.93 4.01
C ALA A 11 -18.95 -5.24 3.21
N ASP A 12 -18.04 -5.31 2.25
CA ASP A 12 -17.70 -6.49 1.46
C ASP A 12 -17.11 -7.63 2.31
N LYS A 13 -16.41 -7.31 3.40
CA LYS A 13 -15.78 -8.29 4.30
C LYS A 13 -16.81 -8.97 5.21
N TYR A 14 -17.86 -8.28 5.57
CA TYR A 14 -18.99 -8.90 6.28
C TYR A 14 -19.68 -9.95 5.41
N LEU A 15 -19.88 -9.65 4.12
CA LEU A 15 -20.42 -10.62 3.15
C LEU A 15 -19.45 -11.79 2.93
N THR A 16 -18.15 -11.51 2.88
CA THR A 16 -17.13 -12.55 2.80
C THR A 16 -17.19 -13.47 4.00
N LEU A 17 -17.22 -12.94 5.22
CA LEU A 17 -17.33 -13.73 6.45
C LEU A 17 -18.61 -14.60 6.45
N GLU A 18 -19.75 -14.04 6.06
CA GLU A 18 -21.00 -14.78 5.99
C GLU A 18 -20.92 -15.96 5.02
N ASN A 19 -20.31 -15.75 3.84
CA ASN A 19 -20.10 -16.80 2.85
C ASN A 19 -19.15 -17.89 3.34
N LEU A 20 -18.05 -17.51 4.02
CA LEU A 20 -17.10 -18.47 4.58
C LEU A 20 -17.72 -19.32 5.69
N ILE A 21 -18.55 -18.72 6.56
CA ILE A 21 -19.29 -19.45 7.59
C ILE A 21 -20.30 -20.43 6.97
N LYS A 22 -21.02 -20.03 5.91
CA LYS A 22 -21.99 -20.90 5.22
C LYS A 22 -21.36 -22.07 4.49
N ASN A 23 -20.17 -21.84 3.89
CA ASN A 23 -19.49 -22.85 3.06
C ASN A 23 -18.60 -23.80 3.88
N TRP A 24 -18.57 -23.65 5.20
CA TRP A 24 -17.81 -24.44 6.15
C TRP A 24 -16.27 -24.37 5.97
N GLU A 25 -15.60 -24.92 6.97
CA GLU A 25 -14.15 -25.05 6.99
C GLU A 25 -13.65 -26.01 5.91
N ASN A 26 -12.57 -25.66 5.29
CA ASN A 26 -11.83 -26.49 4.33
C ASN A 26 -10.33 -26.25 4.52
N GLU A 27 -9.48 -26.86 3.72
CA GLU A 27 -8.03 -26.76 3.89
C GLU A 27 -7.48 -25.33 3.76
N VAL A 28 -8.26 -24.40 3.15
CA VAL A 28 -7.86 -22.99 2.96
C VAL A 28 -8.59 -21.99 3.86
N VAL A 29 -9.47 -22.48 4.74
CA VAL A 29 -10.20 -21.64 5.70
C VAL A 29 -10.13 -22.26 7.09
N GLU A 30 -9.71 -21.48 8.08
CA GLU A 30 -9.65 -21.91 9.48
C GLU A 30 -10.31 -20.91 10.40
N PHE A 31 -11.15 -21.39 11.34
CA PHE A 31 -11.80 -20.58 12.36
C PHE A 31 -11.24 -20.87 13.74
N LYS A 32 -11.04 -19.82 14.54
CA LYS A 32 -10.57 -19.91 15.93
C LYS A 32 -11.31 -18.91 16.82
N GLU A 33 -11.61 -19.28 18.04
CA GLU A 33 -12.13 -18.33 19.03
C GLU A 33 -11.09 -17.28 19.39
N ALA A 34 -9.85 -17.70 19.68
CA ALA A 34 -8.72 -16.83 20.02
C ALA A 34 -9.08 -15.72 21.00
N ASN A 35 -9.69 -16.08 22.14
CA ASN A 35 -10.35 -15.17 23.08
C ASN A 35 -9.50 -13.94 23.43
N ASN A 36 -8.41 -14.08 24.20
CA ASN A 36 -7.56 -12.96 24.64
C ASN A 36 -6.14 -13.05 24.07
N ASP A 37 -5.68 -14.23 23.75
CA ASP A 37 -4.34 -14.48 23.21
C ASP A 37 -4.36 -15.71 22.30
N TYR A 38 -3.41 -15.78 21.39
CA TYR A 38 -3.20 -16.92 20.53
C TYR A 38 -1.71 -17.05 20.20
N ASP A 39 -1.21 -18.27 20.30
CA ASP A 39 0.21 -18.56 20.10
C ASP A 39 0.68 -18.18 18.68
N LYS A 40 1.70 -17.33 18.59
CA LYS A 40 2.31 -16.89 17.34
C LYS A 40 2.83 -18.07 16.51
N GLU A 41 3.42 -19.09 17.16
CA GLU A 41 3.90 -20.28 16.48
C GLU A 41 2.74 -21.03 15.76
N LYS A 42 1.59 -21.09 16.40
CA LYS A 42 0.39 -21.67 15.77
C LYS A 42 -0.10 -20.83 14.60
N ILE A 43 -0.09 -19.50 14.72
CA ILE A 43 -0.45 -18.61 13.60
C ILE A 43 0.49 -18.85 12.41
N GLY A 44 1.80 -18.92 12.65
CA GLY A 44 2.77 -19.16 11.59
C GLY A 44 2.60 -20.53 10.91
N ARG A 45 2.30 -21.57 11.69
CA ARG A 45 2.00 -22.91 11.14
C ARG A 45 0.73 -22.90 10.29
N TYR A 46 -0.35 -22.25 10.74
CA TYR A 46 -1.57 -22.08 9.92
C TYR A 46 -1.32 -21.23 8.70
N PHE A 47 -0.49 -20.18 8.83
CA PHE A 47 -0.09 -19.37 7.68
C PHE A 47 0.58 -20.23 6.61
N SER A 48 1.59 -21.00 6.98
CA SER A 48 2.28 -21.93 6.08
C SER A 48 1.30 -22.93 5.45
N ALA A 49 0.48 -23.59 6.26
CA ALA A 49 -0.45 -24.61 5.79
C ALA A 49 -1.50 -24.05 4.83
N ILE A 50 -2.19 -22.99 5.20
CA ILE A 50 -3.23 -22.36 4.35
C ILE A 50 -2.63 -21.82 3.06
N SER A 51 -1.41 -21.25 3.12
CA SER A 51 -0.69 -20.75 1.96
C SER A 51 -0.38 -21.87 0.96
N ASN A 52 0.11 -23.01 1.44
CA ASN A 52 0.43 -24.17 0.61
C ASN A 52 -0.83 -24.81 0.01
N GLU A 53 -1.88 -24.97 0.82
CA GLU A 53 -3.15 -25.53 0.33
C GLU A 53 -3.83 -24.63 -0.69
N ALA A 54 -3.77 -23.31 -0.52
CA ALA A 54 -4.29 -22.37 -1.51
C ALA A 54 -3.56 -22.55 -2.87
N ASN A 55 -2.23 -22.69 -2.85
CA ASN A 55 -1.46 -22.97 -4.06
C ASN A 55 -1.86 -24.31 -4.71
N LEU A 56 -1.92 -25.40 -3.93
CA LEU A 56 -2.27 -26.75 -4.43
C LEU A 56 -3.66 -26.82 -5.04
N LYS A 57 -4.59 -25.96 -4.58
CA LYS A 57 -5.96 -25.85 -5.10
C LYS A 57 -6.12 -24.80 -6.22
N GLY A 58 -5.04 -24.11 -6.61
CA GLY A 58 -5.08 -23.05 -7.61
C GLY A 58 -5.85 -21.81 -7.14
N LEU A 59 -6.03 -21.64 -5.84
CA LEU A 59 -6.61 -20.45 -5.23
C LEU A 59 -5.51 -19.42 -5.00
N GLN A 60 -5.91 -18.17 -4.82
CA GLN A 60 -4.94 -17.09 -4.72
C GLN A 60 -4.66 -16.70 -3.27
N PHE A 61 -5.58 -17.03 -2.37
CA PHE A 61 -5.44 -16.82 -0.93
C PHE A 61 -6.37 -17.75 -0.16
N GLY A 62 -6.11 -17.88 1.14
CA GLY A 62 -6.98 -18.50 2.11
C GLY A 62 -7.20 -17.59 3.31
N TRP A 63 -7.91 -18.09 4.32
CA TRP A 63 -8.35 -17.31 5.47
C TRP A 63 -8.07 -17.99 6.80
N LEU A 64 -7.48 -17.27 7.75
CA LEU A 64 -7.51 -17.59 9.17
C LEU A 64 -8.41 -16.54 9.86
N ILE A 65 -9.40 -16.98 10.63
CA ILE A 65 -10.43 -16.10 11.18
C ILE A 65 -10.52 -16.29 12.68
N PHE A 66 -10.34 -15.20 13.42
CA PHE A 66 -10.46 -15.18 14.88
C PHE A 66 -11.78 -14.55 15.31
N GLY A 67 -12.37 -15.05 16.39
CA GLY A 67 -13.66 -14.62 16.92
C GLY A 67 -14.85 -15.47 16.44
N VAL A 68 -14.56 -16.58 15.74
CA VAL A 68 -15.58 -17.56 15.31
C VAL A 68 -15.25 -18.92 15.91
N ARG A 69 -16.23 -19.55 16.57
CA ARG A 69 -16.07 -20.86 17.17
C ARG A 69 -16.01 -21.95 16.10
N ASN A 70 -15.00 -22.82 16.17
CA ASN A 70 -14.77 -23.80 15.13
C ASN A 70 -15.89 -24.85 15.02
N LYS A 71 -16.45 -25.28 16.14
CA LYS A 71 -17.42 -26.39 16.23
C LYS A 71 -18.74 -26.11 15.51
N ASP A 72 -19.28 -24.91 15.69
CA ASP A 72 -20.64 -24.52 15.25
C ASP A 72 -20.67 -23.26 14.40
N LYS A 73 -19.47 -22.68 14.11
CA LYS A 73 -19.27 -21.47 13.32
C LYS A 73 -20.01 -20.24 13.88
N VAL A 74 -20.30 -20.26 15.18
CA VAL A 74 -20.91 -19.13 15.88
C VAL A 74 -19.87 -18.02 16.10
N ILE A 75 -20.26 -16.79 15.81
CA ILE A 75 -19.45 -15.60 16.07
C ILE A 75 -19.50 -15.31 17.58
N VAL A 76 -18.37 -15.49 18.25
CA VAL A 76 -18.22 -15.27 19.71
C VAL A 76 -17.44 -14.00 20.02
N GLY A 77 -16.70 -13.47 19.04
CA GLY A 77 -15.82 -12.32 19.19
C GLY A 77 -14.44 -12.69 19.73
N THR A 78 -13.45 -11.80 19.52
CA THR A 78 -12.08 -11.97 20.00
C THR A 78 -11.49 -10.68 20.54
N ASN A 79 -10.68 -10.78 21.58
CA ASN A 79 -9.84 -9.71 22.12
C ASN A 79 -8.37 -9.83 21.68
N TYR A 80 -8.07 -10.77 20.77
CA TYR A 80 -6.71 -10.98 20.28
C TYR A 80 -6.09 -9.68 19.77
N ARG A 81 -4.97 -9.28 20.37
CA ARG A 81 -4.25 -8.03 20.06
C ARG A 81 -5.11 -6.75 20.01
N ASN A 82 -6.20 -6.69 20.75
CA ASN A 82 -7.10 -5.53 20.77
C ASN A 82 -6.38 -4.23 21.22
N THR A 83 -5.29 -4.36 21.99
CA THR A 83 -4.47 -3.24 22.48
C THR A 83 -3.07 -3.18 21.84
N LYS A 84 -2.71 -4.19 21.05
CA LYS A 84 -1.43 -4.29 20.33
C LYS A 84 -1.74 -4.26 18.85
N GLY A 85 -1.15 -3.33 18.10
CA GLY A 85 -1.38 -3.21 16.66
C GLY A 85 -1.20 -4.56 15.92
N LEU A 86 -2.10 -4.87 15.03
CA LEU A 86 -2.03 -6.06 14.16
C LEU A 86 -0.93 -5.92 13.10
N ASP A 87 -0.51 -4.68 12.80
CA ASP A 87 0.57 -4.41 11.84
C ASP A 87 1.89 -5.04 12.25
N THR A 88 2.20 -5.08 13.55
CA THR A 88 3.41 -5.77 14.03
C THR A 88 3.37 -7.26 13.74
N LEU A 89 2.18 -7.87 13.68
CA LEU A 89 2.03 -9.28 13.35
C LEU A 89 2.41 -9.57 11.89
N LYS A 90 2.10 -8.67 10.94
CA LYS A 90 2.55 -8.81 9.55
C LYS A 90 4.09 -8.94 9.48
N GLN A 91 4.80 -8.08 10.20
CA GLN A 91 6.25 -8.10 10.26
C GLN A 91 6.78 -9.34 10.97
N GLU A 92 6.18 -9.73 12.10
CA GLU A 92 6.56 -10.92 12.86
C GLU A 92 6.40 -12.21 12.04
N ILE A 93 5.39 -12.30 11.18
CA ILE A 93 5.16 -13.44 10.28
C ILE A 93 6.18 -13.42 9.14
N SER A 94 6.42 -12.26 8.50
CA SER A 94 7.34 -12.18 7.37
C SER A 94 8.77 -12.61 7.69
N ILE A 95 9.25 -12.34 8.90
CA ILE A 95 10.60 -12.70 9.33
C ILE A 95 10.82 -14.23 9.38
N ASN A 96 9.77 -14.99 9.66
CA ASN A 96 9.85 -16.44 9.91
C ASN A 96 9.26 -17.28 8.76
N THR A 97 8.82 -16.64 7.67
CA THR A 97 8.27 -17.35 6.50
C THR A 97 9.27 -17.41 5.35
N THR A 98 9.19 -18.47 4.55
CA THR A 98 9.98 -18.60 3.33
C THR A 98 9.71 -17.43 2.39
N GLY A 99 10.76 -16.73 1.95
CA GLY A 99 10.65 -15.58 1.04
C GLY A 99 10.13 -14.31 1.71
N GLY A 100 10.01 -14.26 3.03
CA GLY A 100 9.60 -13.05 3.76
C GLY A 100 8.14 -12.67 3.52
N ILE A 101 7.28 -13.61 3.15
CA ILE A 101 5.86 -13.32 2.86
C ILE A 101 5.04 -13.15 4.15
N SER A 102 3.98 -12.35 4.07
CA SER A 102 3.07 -12.09 5.18
C SER A 102 1.62 -12.04 4.72
N PHE A 103 0.71 -11.68 5.62
CA PHE A 103 -0.70 -11.49 5.27
C PHE A 103 -0.87 -10.43 4.17
N ILE A 104 -1.70 -10.72 3.18
CA ILE A 104 -2.13 -9.73 2.18
C ILE A 104 -2.76 -8.56 2.94
N GLU A 105 -3.77 -8.87 3.79
CA GLU A 105 -4.42 -7.89 4.64
C GLU A 105 -4.94 -8.53 5.92
N ILE A 106 -5.14 -7.71 6.96
CA ILE A 106 -5.77 -8.08 8.22
C ILE A 106 -6.96 -7.16 8.41
N TYR A 107 -8.16 -7.73 8.40
CA TYR A 107 -9.40 -6.98 8.55
C TYR A 107 -9.95 -7.15 9.96
N GLU A 108 -10.32 -6.03 10.58
CA GLU A 108 -11.12 -6.01 11.80
C GLU A 108 -12.54 -5.59 11.45
N ILE A 109 -13.50 -6.45 11.75
CA ILE A 109 -14.92 -6.18 11.52
C ILE A 109 -15.73 -6.46 12.79
N TYR A 110 -16.87 -5.81 12.93
CA TYR A 110 -17.68 -5.79 14.13
C TYR A 110 -19.14 -6.17 13.82
N PRO A 111 -19.42 -7.44 13.43
CA PRO A 111 -20.78 -7.89 13.20
C PRO A 111 -21.62 -7.80 14.47
N ILE A 112 -22.91 -7.44 14.32
CA ILE A 112 -23.87 -7.39 15.41
C ILE A 112 -24.56 -8.76 15.50
N VAL A 113 -24.33 -9.46 16.61
CA VAL A 113 -24.90 -10.77 16.92
C VAL A 113 -25.66 -10.65 18.22
N ASP A 114 -26.95 -11.02 18.24
CA ASP A 114 -27.83 -10.92 19.38
C ASP A 114 -27.86 -9.51 20.03
N GLY A 115 -27.73 -8.48 19.21
CA GLY A 115 -27.76 -7.08 19.64
C GLY A 115 -26.44 -6.53 20.19
N GLU A 116 -25.36 -7.34 20.21
CA GLU A 116 -24.03 -6.95 20.66
C GLU A 116 -23.04 -6.94 19.50
N GLU A 117 -22.14 -5.94 19.46
CA GLU A 117 -21.00 -5.94 18.54
C GLU A 117 -19.96 -6.98 18.98
N LYS A 118 -19.62 -7.88 18.07
CA LYS A 118 -18.58 -8.91 18.28
C LYS A 118 -17.42 -8.64 17.35
N ARG A 119 -16.22 -8.41 17.89
CA ARG A 119 -15.03 -8.18 17.08
C ARG A 119 -14.57 -9.49 16.43
N VAL A 120 -14.35 -9.48 15.11
CA VAL A 120 -13.80 -10.58 14.32
C VAL A 120 -12.55 -10.07 13.59
N VAL A 121 -11.47 -10.84 13.62
CA VAL A 121 -10.24 -10.54 12.90
C VAL A 121 -10.05 -11.56 11.78
N MET A 122 -9.96 -11.08 10.54
CA MET A 122 -9.80 -11.93 9.35
C MET A 122 -8.41 -11.71 8.74
N PHE A 123 -7.60 -12.75 8.72
CA PHE A 123 -6.27 -12.75 8.14
C PHE A 123 -6.33 -13.34 6.74
N GLN A 124 -6.05 -12.51 5.73
CA GLN A 124 -5.96 -12.94 4.35
C GLN A 124 -4.54 -13.44 4.04
N ILE A 125 -4.41 -14.73 3.80
CA ILE A 125 -3.13 -15.44 3.62
C ILE A 125 -2.90 -15.69 2.13
N PRO A 126 -1.80 -15.22 1.52
CA PRO A 126 -1.51 -15.46 0.12
C PRO A 126 -1.25 -16.95 -0.14
N ALA A 127 -1.61 -17.45 -1.31
CA ALA A 127 -1.14 -18.75 -1.77
C ALA A 127 0.39 -18.78 -1.83
N ALA A 128 0.99 -19.95 -1.59
CA ALA A 128 2.40 -20.16 -1.82
C ALA A 128 2.75 -19.82 -3.27
N ALA A 129 3.90 -19.21 -3.46
CA ALA A 129 4.36 -18.85 -4.80
C ALA A 129 4.59 -20.10 -5.66
N THR A 130 4.35 -19.99 -6.96
CA THR A 130 4.63 -21.07 -7.93
C THR A 130 6.05 -21.61 -7.75
N ALA A 131 6.17 -22.89 -7.58
CA ALA A 131 7.41 -23.64 -7.34
C ALA A 131 8.10 -23.36 -5.99
N ILE A 132 7.50 -22.62 -5.07
CA ILE A 132 8.10 -22.30 -3.75
C ILE A 132 7.07 -22.57 -2.67
N PRO A 133 7.14 -23.72 -1.97
CA PRO A 133 6.26 -23.95 -0.82
C PRO A 133 6.57 -22.95 0.30
N THR A 134 5.55 -22.49 0.97
CA THR A 134 5.65 -21.57 2.10
C THR A 134 6.03 -22.35 3.36
N GLY A 135 7.17 -22.02 3.97
CA GLY A 135 7.59 -22.56 5.27
C GLY A 135 7.35 -21.56 6.41
N TRP A 136 7.30 -22.09 7.63
CA TRP A 136 7.38 -21.36 8.89
C TRP A 136 8.57 -21.92 9.71
N ASN A 137 9.54 -21.08 10.02
CA ASN A 137 10.81 -21.50 10.67
C ASN A 137 11.43 -22.73 9.96
N ASP A 138 11.54 -22.65 8.63
CA ASP A 138 12.08 -23.70 7.74
C ASP A 138 11.30 -25.04 7.72
N HIS A 139 10.12 -25.08 8.34
CA HIS A 139 9.23 -26.24 8.29
C HIS A 139 8.02 -25.95 7.42
N TYR A 140 7.65 -26.89 6.56
CA TYR A 140 6.52 -26.79 5.65
C TYR A 140 5.29 -27.46 6.26
N TYR A 141 4.19 -26.72 6.37
CA TYR A 141 2.94 -27.20 6.93
C TYR A 141 1.88 -27.29 5.83
N GLY A 142 1.00 -28.28 5.99
CA GLY A 142 -0.19 -28.52 5.16
C GLY A 142 -1.39 -28.89 6.03
N ARG A 143 -2.52 -29.14 5.40
CA ARG A 143 -3.75 -29.55 6.06
C ARG A 143 -4.28 -30.84 5.44
N ASN A 144 -4.72 -31.74 6.30
CA ASN A 144 -5.49 -32.92 5.90
C ASN A 144 -6.90 -32.78 6.49
N GLY A 145 -7.83 -32.23 5.69
CA GLY A 145 -9.11 -31.75 6.15
C GLY A 145 -8.94 -30.61 7.17
N GLU A 146 -9.44 -30.78 8.39
CA GLU A 146 -9.34 -29.80 9.48
C GLU A 146 -8.02 -29.91 10.28
N SER A 147 -7.21 -30.95 10.05
CA SER A 147 -6.01 -31.19 10.84
C SER A 147 -4.78 -30.50 10.25
N LEU A 148 -4.09 -29.73 11.10
CA LEU A 148 -2.80 -29.12 10.78
C LEU A 148 -1.71 -30.18 10.94
N GLY A 149 -0.88 -30.36 9.90
CA GLY A 149 0.23 -31.33 9.87
C GLY A 149 1.41 -30.83 9.04
N ALA A 150 2.40 -31.70 8.86
CA ALA A 150 3.48 -31.44 7.93
C ALA A 150 2.94 -31.55 6.50
N LEU A 151 3.38 -30.64 5.62
CA LEU A 151 3.14 -30.77 4.18
C LEU A 151 3.88 -32.01 3.67
N SER A 152 3.19 -32.94 3.04
CA SER A 152 3.78 -34.18 2.55
C SER A 152 4.86 -33.90 1.50
N ILE A 153 5.80 -34.84 1.33
CA ILE A 153 6.85 -34.72 0.30
C ILE A 153 6.22 -34.61 -1.08
N GLU A 154 5.15 -35.40 -1.35
CA GLU A 154 4.44 -35.36 -2.62
C GLU A 154 3.81 -33.99 -2.90
N GLU A 155 3.18 -33.37 -1.91
CA GLU A 155 2.61 -32.02 -2.03
C GLU A 155 3.71 -30.95 -2.20
N GLN A 156 4.83 -31.08 -1.48
CA GLN A 156 5.99 -30.22 -1.69
C GLN A 156 6.52 -30.34 -3.13
N ASP A 157 6.64 -31.58 -3.64
CA ASP A 157 7.10 -31.83 -5.01
C ASP A 157 6.11 -31.34 -6.05
N ARG A 158 4.80 -31.44 -5.79
CA ARG A 158 3.76 -30.83 -6.64
C ARG A 158 3.91 -29.30 -6.71
N ILE A 159 4.15 -28.62 -5.60
CA ILE A 159 4.40 -27.18 -5.61
C ILE A 159 5.73 -26.88 -6.30
N ARG A 160 6.82 -27.58 -5.96
CA ARG A 160 8.15 -27.37 -6.54
C ARG A 160 8.21 -27.71 -8.03
N GLY A 161 7.43 -28.70 -8.47
CA GLY A 161 7.34 -29.11 -9.86
C GLY A 161 6.46 -28.23 -10.73
N GLN A 162 5.79 -27.23 -10.15
CA GLN A 162 5.04 -26.27 -10.94
C GLN A 162 6.01 -25.50 -11.84
N GLU A 163 5.80 -25.58 -13.14
CA GLU A 163 6.58 -24.78 -14.06
C GLU A 163 6.33 -23.29 -13.79
N LYS A 164 7.39 -22.58 -13.47
CA LYS A 164 7.39 -21.12 -13.56
C LYS A 164 7.34 -20.75 -15.02
N LYS A 165 6.14 -20.70 -15.59
CA LYS A 165 5.96 -20.27 -16.98
C LYS A 165 6.29 -18.78 -17.05
N ASP A 166 7.55 -18.50 -17.38
CA ASP A 166 7.95 -17.14 -17.76
C ASP A 166 7.19 -16.76 -19.03
N TRP A 167 6.12 -15.98 -18.89
CA TRP A 167 5.32 -15.51 -20.01
C TRP A 167 6.20 -14.79 -21.04
N SER A 168 7.16 -14.02 -20.60
CA SER A 168 8.01 -13.22 -21.48
C SER A 168 8.93 -14.06 -22.37
N LYS A 169 9.23 -15.30 -21.97
CA LYS A 169 10.04 -16.27 -22.73
C LYS A 169 9.21 -17.11 -23.72
N GLN A 170 7.89 -17.08 -23.62
CA GLN A 170 7.04 -17.84 -24.55
C GLN A 170 7.19 -17.31 -25.98
N ILE A 171 7.13 -18.23 -26.92
CA ILE A 171 7.25 -17.97 -28.36
C ILE A 171 5.87 -17.57 -28.91
N ILE A 172 5.85 -16.55 -29.77
CA ILE A 172 4.70 -16.23 -30.61
C ILE A 172 4.85 -17.01 -31.93
N PRO A 173 4.01 -18.01 -32.21
CA PRO A 173 4.25 -18.94 -33.30
C PRO A 173 4.40 -18.30 -34.67
N ASP A 174 3.57 -17.28 -34.95
CA ASP A 174 3.46 -16.65 -36.27
C ASP A 174 4.30 -15.34 -36.37
N ALA A 175 5.02 -14.97 -35.29
CA ALA A 175 5.85 -13.77 -35.31
C ALA A 175 7.22 -14.04 -35.96
N THR A 176 7.66 -13.08 -36.79
CA THR A 176 8.98 -13.03 -37.42
C THR A 176 9.65 -11.70 -37.10
N ILE A 177 10.93 -11.55 -37.49
CA ILE A 177 11.69 -10.30 -37.30
C ILE A 177 11.02 -9.12 -38.04
N GLU A 178 10.33 -9.40 -39.15
CA GLU A 178 9.63 -8.37 -39.93
C GLU A 178 8.48 -7.70 -39.18
N HIS A 179 7.94 -8.37 -38.15
CA HIS A 179 6.89 -7.82 -37.28
C HIS A 179 7.44 -6.93 -36.16
N LEU A 180 8.77 -6.75 -36.11
CA LEU A 180 9.41 -5.83 -35.16
C LEU A 180 9.62 -4.45 -35.79
N ASP A 181 9.57 -3.42 -34.95
CA ASP A 181 9.83 -2.05 -35.37
C ASP A 181 11.35 -1.80 -35.46
N LYS A 182 11.82 -1.41 -36.64
CA LYS A 182 13.24 -1.16 -36.90
C LYS A 182 13.80 -0.02 -36.04
N SER A 183 12.99 0.99 -35.74
CA SER A 183 13.41 2.12 -34.89
C SER A 183 13.56 1.66 -33.43
N ALA A 184 12.67 0.80 -32.96
CA ALA A 184 12.77 0.20 -31.64
C ALA A 184 14.01 -0.70 -31.50
N ILE A 185 14.35 -1.49 -32.53
CA ILE A 185 15.60 -2.27 -32.56
C ILE A 185 16.82 -1.34 -32.51
N ALA A 186 16.83 -0.25 -33.28
CA ALA A 186 17.94 0.72 -33.25
C ALA A 186 18.09 1.37 -31.86
N ILE A 187 16.99 1.75 -31.22
CA ILE A 187 16.98 2.26 -29.83
C ILE A 187 17.53 1.20 -28.87
N ALA A 188 17.11 -0.07 -29.01
CA ALA A 188 17.58 -1.17 -28.17
C ALA A 188 19.09 -1.37 -28.28
N ARG A 189 19.64 -1.34 -29.51
CA ARG A 189 21.11 -1.40 -29.78
C ARG A 189 21.84 -0.26 -29.07
N GLN A 190 21.34 0.96 -29.22
CA GLN A 190 21.96 2.15 -28.61
C GLN A 190 21.97 2.03 -27.09
N LYS A 191 20.82 1.72 -26.48
CA LYS A 191 20.68 1.52 -25.02
C LYS A 191 21.55 0.36 -24.50
N TYR A 192 21.68 -0.71 -25.27
CA TYR A 192 22.56 -1.84 -24.93
C TYR A 192 24.03 -1.40 -24.90
N LYS A 193 24.50 -0.64 -25.91
CA LYS A 193 25.88 -0.10 -25.97
C LYS A 193 26.15 0.83 -24.78
N GLU A 194 25.22 1.72 -24.46
CA GLU A 194 25.31 2.64 -23.31
C GLU A 194 25.41 1.88 -21.97
N LYS A 195 24.62 0.83 -21.80
CA LYS A 195 24.64 0.00 -20.57
C LYS A 195 25.95 -0.76 -20.42
N MET A 196 26.43 -1.36 -21.48
CA MET A 196 27.66 -2.16 -21.45
C MET A 196 28.91 -1.28 -21.32
N ASN A 197 28.91 -0.08 -21.94
CA ASN A 197 29.94 0.93 -21.88
C ASN A 197 31.37 0.37 -22.10
N ARG A 198 31.53 -0.49 -23.13
CA ARG A 198 32.80 -1.13 -23.49
C ARG A 198 33.03 -0.99 -25.01
N PRO A 199 34.20 -0.43 -25.46
CA PRO A 199 34.46 -0.16 -26.89
C PRO A 199 34.28 -1.40 -27.78
N HIS A 200 34.85 -2.54 -27.39
CA HIS A 200 34.74 -3.78 -28.17
C HIS A 200 33.30 -4.30 -28.33
N ILE A 201 32.45 -4.07 -27.32
CA ILE A 201 31.01 -4.44 -27.40
C ILE A 201 30.28 -3.49 -28.34
N THR A 202 30.64 -2.21 -28.35
CA THR A 202 30.06 -1.23 -29.27
C THR A 202 30.31 -1.64 -30.71
N GLU A 203 31.56 -1.93 -31.06
CA GLU A 203 31.97 -2.38 -32.41
C GLU A 203 31.28 -3.71 -32.78
N GLU A 204 31.23 -4.68 -31.86
CA GLU A 204 30.55 -5.94 -32.07
C GLU A 204 29.06 -5.74 -32.40
N VAL A 205 28.34 -4.92 -31.60
CA VAL A 205 26.92 -4.64 -31.79
C VAL A 205 26.62 -3.89 -33.08
N ASP A 206 27.52 -2.98 -33.48
CA ASP A 206 27.37 -2.21 -34.74
C ASP A 206 27.50 -3.11 -35.99
N ASN A 207 28.31 -4.16 -35.91
CA ASN A 207 28.50 -5.12 -36.99
C ASN A 207 27.48 -6.28 -37.02
N MET A 208 26.63 -6.45 -36.00
CA MET A 208 25.64 -7.50 -35.97
C MET A 208 24.42 -7.22 -36.86
N THR A 209 23.92 -8.23 -37.51
CA THR A 209 22.55 -8.22 -38.06
C THR A 209 21.49 -8.11 -36.94
N ASP A 210 20.27 -7.78 -37.28
CA ASP A 210 19.17 -7.73 -36.30
C ASP A 210 18.91 -9.13 -35.68
N GLU A 211 19.01 -10.18 -36.50
CA GLU A 211 18.88 -11.56 -36.03
C GLU A 211 19.95 -11.93 -35.00
N GLU A 212 21.19 -11.60 -35.25
CA GLU A 212 22.32 -11.84 -34.36
C GLU A 212 22.15 -11.06 -33.03
N PHE A 213 21.76 -9.78 -33.11
CA PHE A 213 21.51 -8.95 -31.92
C PHE A 213 20.37 -9.48 -31.07
N LEU A 214 19.25 -9.85 -31.69
CA LEU A 214 18.08 -10.43 -30.99
C LEU A 214 18.40 -11.79 -30.37
N THR A 215 19.21 -12.61 -31.04
CA THR A 215 19.70 -13.88 -30.51
C THR A 215 20.61 -13.68 -29.31
N LYS A 216 21.58 -12.73 -29.40
CA LYS A 216 22.49 -12.36 -28.30
C LYS A 216 21.73 -11.87 -27.06
N THR A 217 20.65 -11.13 -27.25
CA THR A 217 19.81 -10.63 -26.16
C THR A 217 18.77 -11.63 -25.67
N LYS A 218 18.68 -12.82 -26.30
CA LYS A 218 17.70 -13.88 -26.05
C LYS A 218 16.25 -13.50 -26.39
N LEU A 219 16.05 -12.46 -27.17
CA LEU A 219 14.73 -12.06 -27.67
C LEU A 219 14.28 -12.94 -28.86
N LEU A 220 15.24 -13.53 -29.55
CA LEU A 220 15.04 -14.56 -30.56
C LEU A 220 15.55 -15.90 -30.01
N LEU A 221 14.70 -16.90 -29.90
CA LEU A 221 15.03 -18.24 -29.43
C LEU A 221 14.76 -19.27 -30.55
N ASN A 222 15.80 -19.96 -31.01
CA ASN A 222 15.70 -20.92 -32.11
C ASN A 222 15.02 -20.32 -33.38
N GLY A 223 15.36 -19.09 -33.73
CA GLY A 223 14.75 -18.38 -34.85
C GLY A 223 13.31 -17.92 -34.65
N LYS A 224 12.77 -17.99 -33.43
CA LYS A 224 11.40 -17.60 -33.09
C LYS A 224 11.36 -16.40 -32.14
N ILE A 225 10.39 -15.51 -32.39
CA ILE A 225 10.18 -14.29 -31.59
C ILE A 225 9.51 -14.64 -30.25
N THR A 226 10.07 -14.10 -29.17
CA THR A 226 9.50 -14.25 -27.83
C THR A 226 8.46 -13.14 -27.52
N ASN A 227 7.58 -13.36 -26.52
CA ASN A 227 6.68 -12.31 -26.03
C ASN A 227 7.48 -11.06 -25.58
N ALA A 228 8.65 -11.23 -24.95
CA ALA A 228 9.51 -10.10 -24.56
C ALA A 228 9.99 -9.29 -25.78
N ALA A 229 10.38 -9.96 -26.86
CA ALA A 229 10.79 -9.29 -28.10
C ALA A 229 9.64 -8.47 -28.69
N MET A 230 8.48 -9.09 -28.82
CA MET A 230 7.30 -8.42 -29.39
C MET A 230 6.81 -7.28 -28.49
N LEU A 231 6.81 -7.46 -27.14
CA LEU A 231 6.44 -6.41 -26.21
C LEU A 231 7.35 -5.18 -26.29
N LEU A 232 8.66 -5.41 -26.27
CA LEU A 232 9.63 -4.31 -26.24
C LEU A 232 9.87 -3.67 -27.59
N LEU A 233 9.83 -4.47 -28.69
CA LEU A 233 10.32 -4.06 -30.01
C LEU A 233 9.30 -4.25 -31.13
N GLY A 234 8.10 -4.79 -30.85
CA GLY A 234 7.10 -5.08 -31.87
C GLY A 234 6.56 -3.82 -32.55
N ASN A 235 6.20 -3.93 -33.81
CA ASN A 235 5.47 -2.91 -34.53
C ASN A 235 3.99 -2.95 -34.14
N GLU A 236 3.38 -1.81 -33.86
CA GLU A 236 1.99 -1.67 -33.39
C GLU A 236 0.97 -2.31 -34.35
N ASP A 237 1.22 -2.33 -35.65
CA ASP A 237 0.35 -2.92 -36.65
C ASP A 237 0.17 -4.45 -36.49
N PHE A 238 1.08 -5.09 -35.72
CA PHE A 238 1.10 -6.52 -35.49
C PHE A 238 0.78 -6.93 -34.04
N ASP A 239 0.20 -6.04 -33.27
CA ASP A 239 -0.17 -6.28 -31.87
C ASP A 239 -1.19 -7.43 -31.70
N TYR A 240 -1.97 -7.73 -32.75
CA TYR A 240 -2.91 -8.84 -32.82
C TYR A 240 -2.27 -10.24 -32.74
N LEU A 241 -0.95 -10.32 -32.89
CA LEU A 241 -0.21 -11.57 -32.72
C LEU A 241 -0.12 -12.01 -31.25
N PHE A 242 -0.37 -11.13 -30.30
CA PHE A 242 -0.57 -11.53 -28.92
C PHE A 242 -1.94 -12.18 -28.73
N ASN A 243 -2.02 -13.22 -27.89
CA ASN A 243 -3.31 -13.76 -27.44
C ASN A 243 -4.14 -12.70 -26.70
N VAL A 244 -3.46 -11.89 -25.89
CA VAL A 244 -4.02 -10.72 -25.23
C VAL A 244 -3.02 -9.58 -25.40
N THR A 245 -3.42 -8.53 -26.10
CA THR A 245 -2.56 -7.40 -26.42
C THR A 245 -2.17 -6.63 -25.16
N PRO A 246 -0.86 -6.52 -24.83
CA PRO A 246 -0.40 -5.65 -23.75
C PRO A 246 -0.62 -4.18 -24.11
N GLU A 247 -1.18 -3.43 -23.18
CA GLU A 247 -1.44 -2.00 -23.36
C GLU A 247 -1.09 -1.22 -22.10
N ALA A 248 -0.75 0.07 -22.26
CA ALA A 248 -0.70 1.02 -21.18
C ALA A 248 -1.61 2.22 -21.48
N SER A 249 -2.13 2.85 -20.44
CA SER A 249 -3.04 3.99 -20.58
C SER A 249 -2.61 5.12 -19.65
N TRP A 250 -2.49 6.31 -20.20
CA TRP A 250 -2.46 7.54 -19.43
C TRP A 250 -3.85 8.15 -19.37
N ARG A 251 -4.24 8.67 -18.20
CA ARG A 251 -5.50 9.39 -17.98
C ARG A 251 -5.27 10.60 -17.13
N LEU A 252 -5.80 11.73 -17.57
CA LEU A 252 -5.82 12.97 -16.80
C LEU A 252 -7.20 13.17 -16.18
N TYR A 253 -7.24 13.36 -14.86
CA TYR A 253 -8.45 13.64 -14.11
C TYR A 253 -8.54 15.11 -13.71
N ASP A 254 -9.76 15.63 -13.64
CA ASP A 254 -10.03 16.93 -13.08
C ASP A 254 -10.27 16.89 -11.55
N SER A 255 -10.56 18.06 -10.95
CA SER A 255 -10.83 18.17 -9.52
C SER A 255 -12.10 17.46 -9.04
N LYS A 256 -12.97 17.00 -9.96
CA LYS A 256 -14.18 16.22 -9.67
C LYS A 256 -13.98 14.73 -9.88
N ASN A 257 -12.77 14.30 -10.22
CA ASN A 257 -12.41 12.94 -10.62
C ASN A 257 -13.07 12.48 -11.93
N ASP A 258 -13.44 13.41 -12.82
CA ASP A 258 -13.85 13.08 -14.17
C ASP A 258 -12.64 13.00 -15.10
N VAL A 259 -12.66 12.07 -16.07
CA VAL A 259 -11.58 11.92 -17.05
C VAL A 259 -11.64 13.10 -18.03
N LYS A 260 -10.60 13.92 -18.02
CA LYS A 260 -10.46 15.11 -18.88
C LYS A 260 -9.76 14.80 -20.20
N ASP A 261 -8.77 13.88 -20.17
CA ASP A 261 -8.02 13.44 -21.33
C ASP A 261 -7.47 12.04 -21.09
N TYR A 262 -7.24 11.28 -22.16
CA TYR A 262 -6.62 9.96 -22.05
C TYR A 262 -5.95 9.55 -23.35
N GLU A 263 -4.98 8.64 -23.24
CA GLU A 263 -4.37 7.98 -24.39
C GLU A 263 -4.06 6.53 -24.05
N ILE A 264 -4.22 5.64 -25.02
CA ILE A 264 -3.86 4.23 -24.91
C ILE A 264 -2.61 4.02 -25.78
N PHE A 265 -1.60 3.41 -25.17
CA PHE A 265 -0.30 3.12 -25.79
C PHE A 265 -0.16 1.62 -25.99
N LYS A 266 0.22 1.26 -27.17
CA LYS A 266 0.54 -0.11 -27.57
C LYS A 266 2.06 -0.27 -27.73
N ILE A 267 2.48 -1.46 -28.12
CA ILE A 267 3.90 -1.73 -28.43
C ILE A 267 4.45 -0.72 -29.46
N PRO A 268 5.78 -0.49 -29.48
CA PRO A 268 6.85 -1.07 -28.67
C PRO A 268 7.00 -0.41 -27.29
N PHE A 269 7.17 -1.22 -26.24
CA PHE A 269 7.28 -0.73 -24.87
C PHE A 269 8.66 -0.14 -24.52
N ILE A 270 9.68 -0.32 -25.35
CA ILE A 270 10.99 0.31 -25.14
C ILE A 270 10.90 1.85 -25.13
N THR A 271 9.93 2.42 -25.81
CA THR A 271 9.67 3.87 -25.89
C THR A 271 8.51 4.35 -25.03
N ILE A 272 7.79 3.43 -24.37
CA ILE A 272 6.49 3.74 -23.77
C ILE A 272 6.61 4.76 -22.64
N SER A 273 7.65 4.68 -21.82
CA SER A 273 7.86 5.62 -20.73
C SER A 273 8.02 7.05 -21.24
N ASP A 274 8.80 7.25 -22.32
CA ASP A 274 9.02 8.57 -22.91
C ASP A 274 7.73 9.11 -23.57
N ARG A 275 6.96 8.23 -24.23
CA ARG A 275 5.65 8.58 -24.85
C ARG A 275 4.64 9.02 -23.78
N ILE A 276 4.51 8.30 -22.68
CA ILE A 276 3.61 8.63 -21.57
C ILE A 276 4.07 9.91 -20.87
N PHE A 277 5.37 10.08 -20.63
CA PHE A 277 5.89 11.26 -19.94
C PHE A 277 5.72 12.55 -20.73
N ALA A 278 5.68 12.46 -22.06
CA ALA A 278 5.34 13.61 -22.91
C ALA A 278 3.90 14.13 -22.66
N LYS A 279 3.03 13.33 -22.06
CA LYS A 279 1.65 13.72 -21.73
C LYS A 279 1.52 14.30 -20.32
N ILE A 280 2.38 13.91 -19.38
CA ILE A 280 2.31 14.36 -17.98
C ILE A 280 2.62 15.85 -17.91
N ARG A 281 1.76 16.61 -17.25
CA ARG A 281 1.92 18.07 -17.08
C ARG A 281 3.17 18.44 -16.29
N ASN A 282 3.51 17.65 -15.28
CA ASN A 282 4.66 17.83 -14.38
C ASN A 282 4.90 19.29 -14.01
N LEU A 283 3.91 19.91 -13.39
CA LEU A 283 3.89 21.34 -13.08
C LEU A 283 5.03 21.70 -12.12
N THR A 284 5.38 22.97 -12.06
CA THR A 284 6.34 23.49 -11.10
C THR A 284 5.60 23.75 -9.78
N TYR A 285 6.02 23.03 -8.73
CA TYR A 285 5.57 23.26 -7.37
C TYR A 285 6.41 24.35 -6.72
N ARG A 286 5.78 25.35 -6.15
CA ARG A 286 6.46 26.42 -5.41
C ARG A 286 6.22 26.22 -3.93
N TYR A 287 7.30 26.08 -3.17
CA TYR A 287 7.24 26.26 -1.76
C TYR A 287 7.02 27.75 -1.48
N MET A 288 6.00 28.08 -0.72
CA MET A 288 5.75 29.46 -0.25
C MET A 288 6.23 29.61 1.20
N PRO A 289 7.53 29.81 1.44
CA PRO A 289 8.02 30.08 2.77
C PRO A 289 7.77 31.54 3.10
N ASN A 290 7.09 31.82 4.19
CA ASN A 290 6.92 33.18 4.70
C ASN A 290 8.20 33.79 5.26
N GLN A 291 9.35 33.12 5.18
CA GLN A 291 10.65 33.62 5.66
C GLN A 291 11.78 33.06 4.78
N LEU A 292 12.93 33.77 4.80
CA LEU A 292 14.21 33.39 4.20
C LEU A 292 14.61 31.96 4.61
N THR A 293 14.26 30.99 3.79
CA THR A 293 14.61 29.59 4.01
C THR A 293 15.50 29.09 2.89
N LEU A 294 16.41 28.18 3.25
CA LEU A 294 17.31 27.47 2.33
C LEU A 294 16.60 26.43 1.47
N PHE A 295 15.26 26.37 1.50
CA PHE A 295 14.49 25.49 0.64
C PHE A 295 14.62 25.92 -0.83
N PRO A 296 14.69 24.99 -1.77
CA PRO A 296 14.46 25.34 -3.15
C PRO A 296 13.08 25.96 -3.28
N THR A 297 13.02 27.19 -3.76
CA THR A 297 11.76 27.93 -3.91
C THR A 297 10.82 27.29 -4.93
N GLU A 298 11.35 26.47 -5.82
CA GLU A 298 10.62 25.78 -6.88
C GLU A 298 11.15 24.39 -7.12
N THR A 299 10.28 23.42 -7.35
CA THR A 299 10.63 22.06 -7.79
C THR A 299 9.57 21.53 -8.74
N LYS A 300 9.94 20.58 -9.61
CA LYS A 300 8.95 19.85 -10.39
C LYS A 300 8.13 18.94 -9.47
N GLN A 301 6.81 18.79 -9.75
CA GLN A 301 5.95 17.91 -8.96
C GLN A 301 6.53 16.49 -8.91
N TYR A 302 6.98 15.99 -10.04
CA TYR A 302 7.52 14.63 -10.13
C TYR A 302 8.95 14.63 -10.66
N ASP A 303 9.77 13.78 -10.09
CA ASP A 303 11.08 13.46 -10.61
C ASP A 303 10.95 12.47 -11.78
N MET A 304 11.60 12.77 -12.92
CA MET A 304 11.46 11.96 -14.14
C MET A 304 12.11 10.59 -14.01
N TRP A 305 13.19 10.47 -13.23
CA TRP A 305 13.81 9.18 -12.98
C TRP A 305 12.88 8.29 -12.14
N LEU A 306 12.24 8.87 -11.12
CA LEU A 306 11.27 8.18 -10.27
C LEU A 306 10.09 7.63 -11.09
N LEU A 307 9.49 8.46 -11.94
CA LEU A 307 8.38 8.03 -12.79
C LEU A 307 8.79 6.92 -13.75
N ARG A 308 9.99 7.04 -14.37
CA ARG A 308 10.54 6.02 -15.27
C ARG A 308 10.75 4.70 -14.53
N GLU A 309 11.34 4.74 -13.35
CA GLU A 309 11.55 3.55 -12.52
C GLU A 309 10.22 2.85 -12.20
N LEU A 310 9.22 3.60 -11.75
CA LEU A 310 7.91 3.04 -11.43
C LEU A 310 7.20 2.48 -12.67
N MET A 311 7.24 3.18 -13.81
CA MET A 311 6.64 2.69 -15.05
C MET A 311 7.32 1.41 -15.54
N ASN A 312 8.65 1.37 -15.51
CA ASN A 312 9.41 0.20 -15.90
C ASN A 312 9.18 -0.97 -14.92
N ASN A 313 9.00 -0.70 -13.63
CA ASN A 313 8.60 -1.72 -12.66
C ASN A 313 7.20 -2.27 -12.98
N CYS A 314 6.24 -1.42 -13.36
CA CYS A 314 4.95 -1.89 -13.83
C CYS A 314 5.09 -2.83 -15.05
N ILE A 315 5.95 -2.50 -16.02
CA ILE A 315 6.20 -3.34 -17.21
C ILE A 315 6.83 -4.67 -16.81
N ALA A 316 7.91 -4.64 -16.02
CA ALA A 316 8.66 -5.85 -15.63
C ALA A 316 7.83 -6.82 -14.76
N HIS A 317 6.94 -6.29 -13.91
CA HIS A 317 6.22 -7.06 -12.90
C HIS A 317 4.75 -7.32 -13.23
N SER A 318 4.22 -6.78 -14.34
CA SER A 318 2.86 -7.08 -14.80
C SER A 318 2.64 -8.57 -15.02
N ASP A 319 1.47 -9.04 -14.64
CA ASP A 319 1.00 -10.36 -15.04
C ASP A 319 0.21 -10.24 -16.34
N TYR A 320 0.91 -10.44 -17.45
CA TYR A 320 0.33 -10.32 -18.79
C TYR A 320 -0.69 -11.43 -19.10
N THR A 321 -0.73 -12.49 -18.30
CA THR A 321 -1.72 -13.56 -18.46
C THR A 321 -3.12 -13.16 -18.00
N LEU A 322 -3.22 -12.10 -17.18
CA LEU A 322 -4.50 -11.59 -16.68
C LEU A 322 -5.22 -10.66 -17.67
N GLY A 323 -4.56 -10.23 -18.73
CA GLY A 323 -5.17 -9.39 -19.78
C GLY A 323 -5.50 -7.96 -19.35
N GLY A 324 -4.98 -7.49 -18.22
CA GLY A 324 -5.18 -6.13 -17.73
C GLY A 324 -4.18 -5.14 -18.34
N ARG A 325 -4.54 -3.85 -18.32
CA ARG A 325 -3.67 -2.75 -18.74
C ARG A 325 -2.81 -2.23 -17.61
N ILE A 326 -1.67 -1.63 -17.95
CA ILE A 326 -0.92 -0.75 -17.06
C ILE A 326 -1.59 0.63 -17.13
N TYR A 327 -1.90 1.24 -15.99
CA TYR A 327 -2.49 2.57 -15.93
C TYR A 327 -1.54 3.56 -15.28
N LEU A 328 -1.46 4.76 -15.84
CA LEU A 328 -0.92 5.94 -15.20
C LEU A 328 -2.05 6.98 -15.14
N ASN A 329 -2.63 7.14 -13.96
CA ASN A 329 -3.69 8.11 -13.69
C ASN A 329 -3.08 9.36 -13.07
N GLU A 330 -3.20 10.49 -13.76
CA GLU A 330 -2.70 11.79 -13.32
C GLU A 330 -3.84 12.61 -12.72
N PHE A 331 -3.72 12.93 -11.45
CA PHE A 331 -4.60 13.81 -10.71
C PHE A 331 -3.93 15.18 -10.49
N GLU A 332 -4.62 16.10 -9.83
CA GLU A 332 -4.08 17.44 -9.55
C GLU A 332 -2.84 17.39 -8.68
N ASP A 333 -2.84 16.52 -7.68
CA ASP A 333 -1.86 16.47 -6.59
C ASP A 333 -1.01 15.21 -6.54
N ASN A 334 -1.35 14.20 -7.34
CA ASN A 334 -0.67 12.92 -7.33
C ASN A 334 -0.79 12.21 -8.68
N ILE A 335 0.09 11.23 -8.86
CA ILE A 335 0.03 10.26 -9.96
C ILE A 335 -0.14 8.88 -9.34
N VAL A 336 -1.02 8.09 -9.92
CA VAL A 336 -1.27 6.70 -9.52
C VAL A 336 -0.90 5.78 -10.69
N LEU A 337 0.10 4.92 -10.47
CA LEU A 337 0.44 3.86 -11.41
C LEU A 337 -0.18 2.55 -10.92
N THR A 338 -0.73 1.79 -11.85
CA THR A 338 -1.39 0.51 -11.54
C THR A 338 -0.98 -0.53 -12.56
N ASN A 339 -0.64 -1.73 -12.10
CA ASN A 339 -0.40 -2.87 -13.00
C ASN A 339 -1.11 -4.14 -12.52
N PRO A 340 -1.48 -5.04 -13.44
CA PRO A 340 -1.99 -6.37 -13.11
C PRO A 340 -0.94 -7.21 -12.39
N GLY A 341 -1.38 -8.02 -11.43
CA GLY A 341 -0.55 -8.99 -10.72
C GLY A 341 -0.49 -8.76 -9.22
N THR A 342 0.43 -9.45 -8.56
CA THR A 342 0.62 -9.38 -7.11
C THR A 342 1.96 -8.72 -6.79
N PHE A 343 2.03 -8.07 -5.63
CA PHE A 343 3.27 -7.47 -5.13
C PHE A 343 4.18 -8.57 -4.57
N LEU A 344 5.21 -8.94 -5.31
CA LEU A 344 6.08 -10.08 -4.96
C LEU A 344 6.79 -9.96 -3.60
N PRO A 345 7.21 -8.77 -3.15
CA PRO A 345 7.80 -8.61 -1.81
C PRO A 345 6.81 -8.87 -0.66
N GLY A 346 5.50 -8.91 -0.93
CA GLY A 346 4.45 -9.09 0.07
C GLY A 346 4.15 -7.83 0.87
N THR A 347 5.16 -7.12 1.38
CA THR A 347 5.02 -5.83 2.09
C THR A 347 6.03 -4.81 1.60
N ILE A 348 5.72 -3.53 1.81
CA ILE A 348 6.66 -2.46 1.42
C ILE A 348 7.88 -2.43 2.36
N GLU A 349 7.67 -2.76 3.62
CA GLU A 349 8.74 -2.87 4.61
C GLU A 349 9.77 -3.93 4.21
N ALA A 350 9.31 -5.09 3.69
CA ALA A 350 10.21 -6.11 3.15
C ALA A 350 11.00 -5.59 1.94
N ALA A 351 10.34 -4.90 1.01
CA ALA A 351 10.99 -4.32 -0.17
C ALA A 351 11.98 -3.21 0.17
N LEU A 352 11.82 -2.51 1.29
CA LEU A 352 12.72 -1.45 1.76
C LEU A 352 13.94 -1.98 2.53
N GLN A 353 14.00 -3.27 2.88
CA GLN A 353 15.17 -3.84 3.56
C GLN A 353 16.42 -3.75 2.69
N ARG A 354 17.59 -3.47 3.31
CA ARG A 354 18.87 -3.32 2.58
C ARG A 354 19.29 -4.56 1.81
N ASN A 355 18.93 -5.73 2.30
CA ASN A 355 19.34 -7.03 1.76
C ASN A 355 18.18 -7.73 1.04
N TYR A 356 17.13 -7.02 0.66
CA TYR A 356 16.04 -7.63 -0.07
C TYR A 356 16.50 -8.04 -1.47
N ASN A 357 16.38 -9.32 -1.76
CA ASN A 357 16.56 -9.89 -3.09
C ASN A 357 15.28 -10.62 -3.46
N PRO A 358 14.64 -10.29 -4.58
CA PRO A 358 13.44 -11.01 -5.00
C PRO A 358 13.79 -12.48 -5.26
N PRO A 359 13.01 -13.43 -4.72
CA PRO A 359 13.27 -14.86 -4.89
C PRO A 359 13.11 -15.33 -6.33
N PHE A 360 12.34 -14.60 -7.13
CA PHE A 360 12.15 -14.83 -8.57
C PHE A 360 11.58 -13.59 -9.26
N TYR A 361 11.63 -13.57 -10.58
CA TYR A 361 10.96 -12.59 -11.42
C TYR A 361 9.80 -13.25 -12.17
N ARG A 362 8.63 -12.60 -12.21
CA ARG A 362 7.46 -13.11 -12.95
C ARG A 362 7.74 -13.24 -14.44
N ASN A 363 8.41 -12.23 -15.01
CA ASN A 363 8.83 -12.16 -16.41
C ASN A 363 10.36 -12.08 -16.46
N GLN A 364 11.04 -13.19 -16.21
CA GLN A 364 12.50 -13.19 -16.04
C GLN A 364 13.23 -12.70 -17.28
N LEU A 365 12.89 -13.22 -18.48
CA LEU A 365 13.52 -12.81 -19.72
C LEU A 365 13.30 -11.31 -19.99
N LEU A 366 12.09 -10.82 -19.76
CA LEU A 366 11.75 -9.40 -19.91
C LEU A 366 12.59 -8.52 -18.97
N ALA A 367 12.62 -8.86 -17.67
CA ALA A 367 13.40 -8.10 -16.69
C ALA A 367 14.92 -8.08 -17.04
N GLU A 368 15.50 -9.25 -17.36
CA GLU A 368 16.91 -9.35 -17.81
C GLU A 368 17.17 -8.49 -19.05
N THR A 369 16.24 -8.47 -20.00
CA THR A 369 16.36 -7.66 -21.23
C THR A 369 16.22 -6.18 -20.94
N MET A 370 15.27 -5.77 -20.10
CA MET A 370 15.12 -4.37 -19.68
C MET A 370 16.37 -3.85 -18.96
N VAL A 371 17.04 -4.70 -18.17
CA VAL A 371 18.35 -4.36 -17.61
C VAL A 371 19.40 -4.12 -18.70
N LYS A 372 19.49 -5.02 -19.69
CA LYS A 372 20.45 -4.87 -20.81
C LYS A 372 20.17 -3.63 -21.64
N PHE A 373 18.91 -3.22 -21.77
CA PHE A 373 18.49 -2.01 -22.50
C PHE A 373 18.46 -0.76 -21.60
N ASN A 374 19.10 -0.80 -20.43
CA ASN A 374 19.19 0.33 -19.52
C ASN A 374 17.83 0.96 -19.15
N MET A 375 16.78 0.13 -19.10
CA MET A 375 15.44 0.55 -18.68
C MET A 375 15.29 0.46 -17.16
N ILE A 376 15.82 -0.60 -16.54
CA ILE A 376 15.81 -0.82 -15.09
C ILE A 376 17.23 -1.08 -14.56
N ASP A 377 17.42 -0.85 -13.25
CA ASP A 377 18.69 -1.12 -12.58
C ASP A 377 18.72 -2.53 -11.98
N THR A 378 19.92 -3.12 -11.87
CA THR A 378 20.15 -4.49 -11.41
C THR A 378 20.23 -4.63 -9.89
N GLN A 379 20.36 -3.53 -9.15
CA GLN A 379 20.81 -3.57 -7.76
C GLN A 379 19.68 -3.67 -6.73
N SER A 380 18.44 -4.01 -7.12
CA SER A 380 17.26 -4.11 -6.25
C SER A 380 17.01 -2.85 -5.39
N MET A 381 17.58 -1.72 -5.79
CA MET A 381 17.52 -0.44 -5.06
C MET A 381 16.43 0.50 -5.59
N GLY A 382 15.70 0.11 -6.65
CA GLY A 382 14.73 0.98 -7.33
C GLY A 382 13.69 1.57 -6.38
N ILE A 383 13.00 0.73 -5.60
CA ILE A 383 11.99 1.17 -4.63
C ILE A 383 12.63 2.08 -3.56
N ARG A 384 13.75 1.68 -2.97
CA ARG A 384 14.43 2.52 -1.96
C ARG A 384 14.83 3.89 -2.52
N LYS A 385 15.32 3.95 -3.76
CA LYS A 385 15.69 5.19 -4.42
C LYS A 385 14.48 6.06 -4.73
N VAL A 386 13.35 5.46 -5.14
CA VAL A 386 12.06 6.14 -5.31
C VAL A 386 11.64 6.83 -4.00
N PHE A 387 11.71 6.13 -2.88
CA PHE A 387 11.42 6.69 -1.56
C PHE A 387 12.39 7.80 -1.18
N ARG A 388 13.69 7.62 -1.43
CA ARG A 388 14.71 8.63 -1.15
C ARG A 388 14.49 9.91 -1.97
N ILE A 389 14.15 9.82 -3.24
CA ILE A 389 13.85 10.99 -4.07
C ILE A 389 12.68 11.79 -3.50
N GLN A 390 11.61 11.14 -3.04
CA GLN A 390 10.50 11.84 -2.39
C GLN A 390 10.94 12.47 -1.05
N GLN A 391 11.75 11.77 -0.25
CA GLN A 391 12.36 12.31 0.97
C GLN A 391 13.19 13.56 0.67
N GLU A 392 14.07 13.52 -0.33
CA GLU A 392 14.94 14.64 -0.73
C GLU A 392 14.14 15.83 -1.28
N LYS A 393 12.94 15.59 -1.81
CA LYS A 393 11.99 16.63 -2.20
C LYS A 393 11.12 17.13 -1.04
N TYR A 394 11.25 16.56 0.13
CA TYR A 394 10.40 16.83 1.30
C TYR A 394 8.91 16.57 1.06
N PHE A 395 8.60 15.72 0.09
CA PHE A 395 7.25 15.28 -0.26
C PHE A 395 6.90 13.99 0.49
N PRO A 396 5.60 13.69 0.65
CA PRO A 396 5.17 12.41 1.21
C PRO A 396 5.76 11.24 0.45
N LEU A 397 6.10 10.17 1.15
CA LEU A 397 6.59 8.94 0.52
C LEU A 397 5.52 8.31 -0.35
N PRO A 398 5.88 7.50 -1.37
CA PRO A 398 4.89 6.79 -2.17
C PRO A 398 4.05 5.84 -1.33
N ASP A 399 2.76 5.75 -1.62
CA ASP A 399 1.88 4.74 -1.05
C ASP A 399 1.70 3.58 -2.03
N TYR A 400 1.90 2.37 -1.52
CA TYR A 400 1.62 1.14 -2.26
C TYR A 400 0.34 0.52 -1.74
N ASP A 401 -0.57 0.16 -2.65
CA ASP A 401 -1.77 -0.60 -2.37
C ASP A 401 -1.77 -1.88 -3.22
N PHE A 402 -1.86 -3.01 -2.55
CA PHE A 402 -1.99 -4.35 -3.12
C PHE A 402 -3.08 -5.15 -2.39
N SER A 403 -3.98 -4.45 -1.72
CA SER A 403 -5.14 -5.04 -1.04
C SER A 403 -6.17 -5.59 -2.02
N THR A 404 -6.26 -4.98 -3.20
CA THR A 404 -7.10 -5.49 -4.28
C THR A 404 -6.39 -6.65 -4.99
N HIS A 405 -7.12 -7.74 -5.13
CA HIS A 405 -6.58 -8.94 -5.75
C HIS A 405 -6.13 -8.69 -7.20
N ASN A 406 -5.00 -9.27 -7.58
CA ASN A 406 -4.40 -9.15 -8.92
C ASN A 406 -4.14 -7.72 -9.40
N LYS A 407 -3.98 -6.77 -8.49
CA LYS A 407 -3.66 -5.40 -8.79
C LYS A 407 -2.61 -4.87 -7.82
N VAL A 408 -1.56 -4.26 -8.35
CA VAL A 408 -0.60 -3.47 -7.59
C VAL A 408 -0.77 -2.02 -7.98
N GLU A 409 -0.89 -1.14 -7.01
CA GLU A 409 -1.06 0.29 -7.21
C GLU A 409 -0.01 1.05 -6.43
N VAL A 410 0.59 2.08 -7.03
CA VAL A 410 1.50 3.00 -6.36
C VAL A 410 1.08 4.43 -6.61
N MET A 411 0.85 5.17 -5.53
CA MET A 411 0.54 6.59 -5.55
C MET A 411 1.80 7.40 -5.22
N VAL A 412 2.11 8.37 -6.08
CA VAL A 412 3.21 9.32 -5.91
C VAL A 412 2.64 10.71 -5.72
N TYR A 413 3.02 11.36 -4.64
CA TYR A 413 2.56 12.71 -4.31
C TYR A 413 3.37 13.77 -5.03
N GLY A 414 2.68 14.74 -5.64
CA GLY A 414 3.26 15.90 -6.33
C GLY A 414 3.20 17.18 -5.49
N LYS A 415 2.82 17.09 -4.22
CA LYS A 415 2.77 18.23 -3.29
C LYS A 415 3.03 17.81 -1.85
N VAL A 416 3.27 18.80 -1.00
CA VAL A 416 3.32 18.66 0.46
C VAL A 416 1.90 18.40 1.00
N ILE A 417 1.75 17.49 1.97
CA ILE A 417 0.51 17.22 2.71
C ILE A 417 0.57 17.90 4.08
N ASP A 418 1.69 17.74 4.80
CA ASP A 418 1.94 18.33 6.12
C ASP A 418 3.28 19.05 6.09
N GLU A 419 3.26 20.36 6.30
CA GLU A 419 4.45 21.20 6.31
C GLU A 419 5.41 20.84 7.45
N ASN A 420 4.88 20.36 8.58
CA ASN A 420 5.73 19.87 9.68
C ASN A 420 6.54 18.64 9.28
N TYR A 421 5.96 17.74 8.46
CA TYR A 421 6.69 16.62 7.89
C TYR A 421 7.87 17.10 7.03
N SER A 422 7.59 17.99 6.09
CA SER A 422 8.63 18.55 5.21
C SER A 422 9.73 19.24 6.04
N ARG A 423 9.37 19.93 7.12
CA ARG A 423 10.31 20.58 8.02
C ARG A 423 11.17 19.58 8.77
N VAL A 424 10.58 18.52 9.31
CA VAL A 424 11.36 17.45 9.97
C VAL A 424 12.43 16.89 9.04
N LEU A 425 12.07 16.62 7.79
CA LEU A 425 13.04 16.11 6.80
C LEU A 425 14.15 17.12 6.49
N PHE A 426 13.79 18.39 6.38
CA PHE A 426 14.75 19.46 6.13
C PHE A 426 15.74 19.64 7.28
N ASP A 427 15.25 19.67 8.51
CA ASP A 427 16.09 19.87 9.71
C ASP A 427 16.90 18.61 10.06
N ASN A 428 16.55 17.44 9.52
CA ASN A 428 17.19 16.16 9.80
C ASN A 428 17.47 15.38 8.50
N PRO A 429 18.38 15.84 7.63
CA PRO A 429 18.62 15.25 6.31
C PRO A 429 19.20 13.82 6.38
N ASP A 430 19.80 13.44 7.51
CA ASP A 430 20.44 12.13 7.72
C ASP A 430 19.48 11.05 8.28
N LEU A 431 18.18 11.35 8.40
CA LEU A 431 17.20 10.35 8.83
C LEU A 431 17.20 9.14 7.88
N ASP A 432 17.26 7.96 8.48
CA ASP A 432 17.13 6.72 7.71
C ASP A 432 15.71 6.57 7.14
N ILE A 433 15.61 5.82 6.05
CA ILE A 433 14.35 5.68 5.31
C ILE A 433 13.26 5.00 6.14
N GLU A 434 13.64 4.11 7.06
CA GLU A 434 12.73 3.41 7.94
C GLU A 434 12.08 4.40 8.94
N THR A 435 12.87 5.31 9.51
CA THR A 435 12.37 6.40 10.37
C THR A 435 11.48 7.37 9.61
N VAL A 436 11.89 7.79 8.40
CA VAL A 436 11.08 8.66 7.53
C VAL A 436 9.76 8.01 7.17
N PHE A 437 9.75 6.71 6.89
CA PHE A 437 8.54 5.95 6.60
C PHE A 437 7.55 5.97 7.79
N LEU A 438 8.04 5.84 9.02
CA LEU A 438 7.19 5.93 10.20
C LEU A 438 6.61 7.34 10.40
N ILE A 439 7.39 8.40 10.14
CA ILE A 439 6.91 9.80 10.22
C ILE A 439 5.88 10.06 9.12
N ASP A 440 6.11 9.54 7.91
CA ASP A 440 5.17 9.63 6.78
C ASP A 440 3.82 8.97 7.10
N ARG A 441 3.81 7.83 7.79
CA ARG A 441 2.57 7.20 8.26
C ARG A 441 1.77 8.11 9.20
N ILE A 442 2.45 8.90 10.04
CA ILE A 442 1.79 9.85 10.95
C ILE A 442 1.12 10.97 10.17
N GLN A 443 1.80 11.63 9.22
CA GLN A 443 1.17 12.68 8.41
C GLN A 443 -0.03 12.19 7.61
N LYS A 444 -0.05 10.90 7.26
CA LYS A 444 -1.15 10.24 6.54
C LYS A 444 -2.20 9.63 7.48
N HIS A 445 -2.11 9.88 8.78
CA HIS A 445 -3.01 9.32 9.81
C HIS A 445 -3.13 7.79 9.77
N LYS A 446 -2.05 7.10 9.34
CA LYS A 446 -1.96 5.64 9.36
C LYS A 446 -1.51 5.14 10.72
N GLU A 447 -1.95 3.96 11.10
CA GLU A 447 -1.55 3.34 12.36
C GLU A 447 -0.05 3.05 12.42
N ILE A 448 0.55 3.26 13.58
CA ILE A 448 1.94 2.92 13.88
C ILE A 448 2.02 2.17 15.22
N SER A 449 3.04 1.32 15.36
CA SER A 449 3.22 0.52 16.57
C SER A 449 3.63 1.36 17.78
N LYS A 450 3.41 0.83 18.99
CA LYS A 450 3.85 1.49 20.24
C LYS A 450 5.37 1.67 20.30
N GLU A 451 6.10 0.72 19.76
CA GLU A 451 7.56 0.74 19.65
C GLU A 451 8.01 1.87 18.72
N ALA A 452 7.36 2.03 17.57
CA ALA A 452 7.60 3.13 16.63
C ALA A 452 7.32 4.49 17.29
N VAL A 453 6.20 4.64 18.00
CA VAL A 453 5.89 5.86 18.77
C VAL A 453 6.96 6.15 19.80
N LYS A 454 7.44 5.14 20.55
CA LYS A 454 8.51 5.30 21.53
C LYS A 454 9.81 5.76 20.89
N HIS A 455 10.16 5.18 19.74
CA HIS A 455 11.35 5.55 18.97
C HIS A 455 11.27 7.00 18.50
N LEU A 456 10.19 7.38 17.82
CA LEU A 456 10.00 8.73 17.28
C LEU A 456 9.92 9.81 18.38
N ARG A 457 9.36 9.48 19.57
CA ARG A 457 9.39 10.39 20.73
C ARG A 457 10.80 10.61 21.26
N LYS A 458 11.64 9.56 21.28
CA LYS A 458 13.05 9.70 21.69
C LYS A 458 13.81 10.63 20.74
N LEU A 459 13.45 10.63 19.46
CA LEU A 459 13.99 11.57 18.46
C LEU A 459 13.40 12.99 18.60
N GLY A 460 12.32 13.18 19.36
CA GLY A 460 11.66 14.47 19.54
C GLY A 460 10.82 14.93 18.36
N VAL A 461 10.58 14.07 17.36
CA VAL A 461 9.89 14.42 16.11
C VAL A 461 8.37 14.32 16.18
N ILE A 462 7.82 13.72 17.26
CA ILE A 462 6.37 13.57 17.44
C ILE A 462 5.90 13.93 18.85
N GLU A 463 4.63 14.33 18.94
CA GLU A 463 3.89 14.61 20.16
C GLU A 463 2.54 13.87 20.20
N GLY A 464 1.76 14.09 21.25
CA GLY A 464 0.45 13.48 21.43
C GLY A 464 0.50 12.13 22.15
N LYS A 465 -0.65 11.50 22.33
CA LYS A 465 -0.81 10.17 22.96
C LYS A 465 -1.52 9.24 22.00
N MET A 466 -1.12 7.96 21.98
CA MET A 466 -1.81 6.93 21.21
C MET A 466 -3.34 6.95 21.47
N PRO A 467 -4.17 6.80 20.46
CA PRO A 467 -3.83 6.62 19.03
C PRO A 467 -3.48 7.94 18.31
N ASN A 468 -3.70 9.10 18.92
CA ASN A 468 -3.62 10.44 18.32
C ASN A 468 -2.22 11.03 18.51
N VAL A 469 -1.26 10.57 17.71
CA VAL A 469 0.08 11.15 17.63
C VAL A 469 0.18 12.06 16.41
N TYR A 470 0.98 13.11 16.50
CA TYR A 470 1.21 14.09 15.43
C TYR A 470 2.66 14.59 15.46
N ILE A 471 3.09 15.20 14.37
CA ILE A 471 4.46 15.70 14.21
C ILE A 471 4.68 16.90 15.13
N SER A 472 5.85 16.96 15.82
CA SER A 472 6.13 17.93 16.87
C SER A 472 6.25 19.36 16.35
N ALA A 473 5.67 20.30 17.08
CA ALA A 473 5.77 21.73 16.80
C ALA A 473 7.07 22.39 17.28
N LYS A 474 7.89 21.74 18.10
CA LYS A 474 9.20 22.31 18.48
C LYS A 474 10.07 22.60 17.26
N ILE A 475 9.79 21.96 16.16
CA ILE A 475 10.38 22.18 14.85
C ILE A 475 9.66 23.33 14.12
N ALA A 476 8.38 23.61 14.44
CA ALA A 476 7.56 24.67 13.86
C ALA A 476 7.73 26.06 14.50
N GLU A 477 8.57 26.22 15.53
CA GLU A 477 8.74 27.50 16.23
C GLU A 477 9.32 28.66 15.40
N SER A 478 9.73 28.36 14.16
CA SER A 478 10.34 29.35 13.26
C SER A 478 9.42 29.94 12.18
N ILE A 479 8.17 29.50 12.04
CA ILE A 479 7.26 29.95 10.96
C ILE A 479 5.81 30.07 11.47
N ASP A 480 5.00 30.90 10.81
CA ASP A 480 3.59 31.26 11.06
C ASP A 480 2.57 30.09 11.13
N GLU A 481 3.02 28.88 11.46
CA GLU A 481 2.26 27.63 11.44
C GLU A 481 1.57 27.28 12.77
N LYS A 482 1.51 28.23 13.68
CA LYS A 482 0.73 28.09 14.93
C LYS A 482 -0.72 27.62 14.64
N ALA A 483 -1.27 27.95 13.46
CA ALA A 483 -2.64 27.59 13.09
C ALA A 483 -2.80 26.09 12.83
N GLN A 484 -1.89 25.44 12.07
CA GLN A 484 -1.97 23.99 11.78
C GLN A 484 -1.61 23.15 13.02
N TYR A 485 -0.61 23.60 13.78
CA TYR A 485 -0.26 22.97 15.04
C TYR A 485 -1.43 23.02 16.03
N VAL A 486 -2.11 24.18 16.14
CA VAL A 486 -3.31 24.33 16.98
C VAL A 486 -4.45 23.43 16.47
N LYS A 487 -4.61 23.26 15.17
CA LYS A 487 -5.59 22.31 14.59
C LYS A 487 -5.28 20.86 14.98
N ASN A 488 -4.02 20.45 14.96
CA ASN A 488 -3.61 19.09 15.29
C ASN A 488 -3.61 18.82 16.81
N LYS A 489 -3.12 19.76 17.61
CA LYS A 489 -3.09 19.68 19.06
C LYS A 489 -4.45 20.01 19.70
N GLY A 490 -5.22 20.87 19.03
CA GLY A 490 -6.40 21.53 19.57
C GLY A 490 -6.04 22.62 20.58
N PHE A 491 -7.04 23.35 21.00
CA PHE A 491 -6.90 24.37 22.06
C PHE A 491 -6.70 23.68 23.41
N ASP A 492 -6.23 24.43 24.40
CA ASP A 492 -6.17 23.93 25.77
C ASP A 492 -7.60 23.69 26.31
N GLU A 493 -7.69 22.91 27.38
CA GLU A 493 -9.00 22.55 27.95
C GLU A 493 -9.77 23.77 28.44
N ASP A 494 -9.05 24.80 28.92
CA ASP A 494 -9.65 26.01 29.41
C ASP A 494 -10.28 26.87 28.31
N ALA A 495 -9.74 26.82 27.08
CA ALA A 495 -10.37 27.47 25.94
C ALA A 495 -11.71 26.82 25.58
N TYR A 496 -11.79 25.47 25.56
CA TYR A 496 -13.05 24.78 25.33
C TYR A 496 -14.09 25.06 26.40
N ARG A 497 -13.65 25.13 27.65
CA ARG A 497 -14.50 25.47 28.79
C ARG A 497 -15.07 26.87 28.65
N LYS A 498 -14.24 27.88 28.31
CA LYS A 498 -14.69 29.25 28.07
C LYS A 498 -15.74 29.35 26.97
N TRP A 499 -15.58 28.63 25.87
CA TRP A 499 -16.60 28.62 24.80
C TRP A 499 -17.91 28.00 25.24
N ILE A 500 -17.90 26.94 26.02
CA ILE A 500 -19.14 26.32 26.57
C ILE A 500 -19.83 27.32 27.52
N ILE A 501 -19.08 27.95 28.41
CA ILE A 501 -19.62 28.91 29.37
C ILE A 501 -20.18 30.14 28.65
N SER A 502 -19.44 30.74 27.72
CA SER A 502 -19.91 31.88 26.92
C SER A 502 -21.16 31.59 26.10
N TYR A 503 -21.26 30.38 25.55
CA TYR A 503 -22.48 29.91 24.88
C TYR A 503 -23.68 29.90 25.85
N LEU A 504 -23.50 29.38 27.06
CA LEU A 504 -24.55 29.34 28.07
C LEU A 504 -24.88 30.70 28.65
N GLU A 505 -23.92 31.62 28.76
CA GLU A 505 -24.15 33.02 29.12
C GLU A 505 -25.04 33.72 28.08
N THR A 506 -24.78 33.47 26.79
CA THR A 506 -25.50 34.11 25.69
C THR A 506 -26.89 33.48 25.50
N TYR A 507 -26.98 32.16 25.38
CA TYR A 507 -28.22 31.46 25.00
C TYR A 507 -29.01 30.87 26.17
N LYS A 508 -28.51 31.03 27.40
CA LYS A 508 -29.08 30.60 28.67
C LYS A 508 -29.17 29.09 28.86
N SER A 509 -29.34 28.32 27.78
CA SER A 509 -29.36 26.85 27.81
C SER A 509 -28.86 26.26 26.48
N GLY A 510 -28.43 24.99 26.48
CA GLY A 510 -28.01 24.29 25.26
C GLY A 510 -28.12 22.77 25.39
N LYS A 511 -28.43 22.10 24.29
CA LYS A 511 -28.42 20.63 24.20
C LYS A 511 -27.00 20.13 23.95
N LYS A 512 -26.72 18.88 24.28
CA LYS A 512 -25.40 18.26 23.98
C LYS A 512 -24.98 18.45 22.51
N GLN A 513 -25.92 18.37 21.57
CA GLN A 513 -25.65 18.54 20.14
C GLN A 513 -25.17 19.95 19.77
N ASP A 514 -25.63 20.98 20.50
CA ASP A 514 -25.22 22.35 20.27
C ASP A 514 -23.74 22.54 20.62
N PHE A 515 -23.27 21.93 21.70
CA PHE A 515 -21.87 21.96 22.11
C PHE A 515 -20.98 21.10 21.17
N ILE A 516 -21.50 19.99 20.64
CA ILE A 516 -20.80 19.22 19.63
C ILE A 516 -20.59 20.07 18.38
N LYS A 517 -21.63 20.75 17.88
CA LYS A 517 -21.52 21.68 16.74
C LYS A 517 -20.59 22.86 17.02
N LEU A 518 -20.71 23.46 18.21
CA LEU A 518 -19.88 24.59 18.62
C LEU A 518 -18.38 24.28 18.60
N LEU A 519 -18.02 23.05 19.00
CA LEU A 519 -16.64 22.65 19.20
C LEU A 519 -16.08 21.77 18.09
N LYS A 520 -16.91 21.24 17.17
CA LYS A 520 -16.49 20.26 16.15
C LYS A 520 -15.26 20.72 15.35
N ASP A 521 -15.28 21.97 14.88
CA ASP A 521 -14.21 22.56 14.06
C ASP A 521 -13.06 23.17 14.90
N LYS A 522 -13.19 23.16 16.23
CA LYS A 522 -12.19 23.66 17.20
C LYS A 522 -11.46 22.53 17.90
N LEU A 523 -11.97 21.30 17.79
CA LEU A 523 -11.32 20.10 18.32
C LEU A 523 -10.25 19.60 17.33
N PRO A 524 -9.20 18.89 17.82
CA PRO A 524 -8.12 18.41 16.99
C PRO A 524 -8.62 17.64 15.76
N ASP A 525 -8.03 17.91 14.59
CA ASP A 525 -8.31 17.18 13.34
C ASP A 525 -7.82 15.72 13.40
N THR A 526 -6.92 15.43 14.34
CA THR A 526 -6.47 14.06 14.66
C THR A 526 -7.54 13.18 15.33
N LEU A 527 -8.67 13.76 15.77
CA LEU A 527 -9.78 13.06 16.39
C LEU A 527 -10.86 12.72 15.34
N ASP A 528 -11.34 11.48 15.33
CA ASP A 528 -12.54 11.11 14.59
C ASP A 528 -13.82 11.72 15.21
N ASP A 529 -14.94 11.67 14.49
CA ASP A 529 -16.20 12.26 14.94
C ASP A 529 -16.68 11.67 16.29
N LYS A 530 -16.50 10.36 16.51
CA LYS A 530 -16.88 9.69 17.78
C LYS A 530 -15.97 10.15 18.93
N GLN A 531 -14.69 10.33 18.68
CA GLN A 531 -13.72 10.82 19.65
C GLN A 531 -14.01 12.31 20.00
N LYS A 532 -14.33 13.14 18.99
CA LYS A 532 -14.76 14.53 19.17
C LYS A 532 -16.00 14.61 20.07
N GLU A 533 -17.02 13.81 19.78
CA GLU A 533 -18.21 13.74 20.63
C GLU A 533 -17.92 13.28 22.06
N SER A 534 -17.05 12.31 22.24
CA SER A 534 -16.63 11.81 23.54
C SER A 534 -15.90 12.86 24.34
N LYS A 535 -15.04 13.64 23.70
CA LYS A 535 -14.30 14.75 24.33
C LYS A 535 -15.26 15.85 24.80
N VAL A 536 -16.24 16.25 23.97
CA VAL A 536 -17.29 17.21 24.38
C VAL A 536 -18.09 16.68 25.59
N ARG A 537 -18.47 15.40 25.56
CA ARG A 537 -19.18 14.78 26.68
C ARG A 537 -18.38 14.83 27.98
N ASN A 538 -17.08 14.58 27.91
CA ASN A 538 -16.20 14.60 29.07
C ASN A 538 -16.02 16.04 29.62
N LEU A 539 -15.91 17.05 28.75
CA LEU A 539 -15.87 18.46 29.13
C LEU A 539 -17.13 18.88 29.87
N LEU A 540 -18.32 18.53 29.35
CA LEU A 540 -19.59 18.83 30.00
C LEU A 540 -19.72 18.13 31.36
N LYS A 541 -19.30 16.86 31.48
CA LYS A 541 -19.28 16.14 32.76
C LYS A 541 -18.35 16.80 33.78
N LYS A 542 -17.17 17.23 33.35
CA LYS A 542 -16.18 17.88 34.20
C LYS A 542 -16.69 19.23 34.71
N LEU A 543 -17.23 20.08 33.83
CA LEU A 543 -17.86 21.35 34.24
C LEU A 543 -19.05 21.13 35.19
N LYS A 544 -19.82 20.03 35.03
CA LYS A 544 -20.89 19.66 35.98
C LYS A 544 -20.33 19.22 37.33
N SER A 545 -19.27 18.42 37.36
CA SER A 545 -18.64 17.96 38.60
C SER A 545 -18.00 19.11 39.40
N GLU A 546 -17.51 20.10 38.68
CA GLU A 546 -16.95 21.33 39.27
C GLU A 546 -18.02 22.36 39.71
N GLY A 547 -19.30 22.03 39.43
CA GLY A 547 -20.43 22.88 39.86
C GLY A 547 -20.63 24.14 39.03
N ILE A 548 -20.01 24.24 37.84
CA ILE A 548 -20.11 25.43 36.96
C ILE A 548 -21.38 25.37 36.11
N ILE A 549 -21.74 24.17 35.63
CA ILE A 549 -22.97 23.94 34.87
C ILE A 549 -23.81 22.83 35.49
N THR A 550 -25.11 22.79 35.19
CA THR A 550 -26.02 21.74 35.62
C THR A 550 -27.01 21.40 34.50
N THR A 551 -27.87 20.43 34.72
CA THR A 551 -28.98 20.12 33.83
C THR A 551 -30.27 20.67 34.41
N ASP A 552 -31.15 21.25 33.58
CA ASP A 552 -32.45 21.81 33.95
C ASP A 552 -33.51 20.73 34.28
N SER A 553 -33.21 19.46 34.01
CA SER A 553 -34.10 18.31 34.26
C SER A 553 -33.29 17.05 34.58
N ASP A 554 -33.85 16.14 35.35
CA ASP A 554 -33.26 14.82 35.63
C ASP A 554 -33.45 13.81 34.48
N ASN A 555 -34.32 14.12 33.53
CA ASN A 555 -34.53 13.28 32.37
C ASN A 555 -33.39 13.48 31.34
N LYS A 556 -32.43 12.57 31.32
CA LYS A 556 -31.22 12.63 30.48
C LYS A 556 -31.44 12.84 28.96
N ARG A 557 -32.64 12.51 28.45
CA ARG A 557 -32.98 12.65 27.02
C ARG A 557 -33.49 14.06 26.66
N LEU A 558 -34.10 14.77 27.60
CA LEU A 558 -34.74 16.06 27.39
C LEU A 558 -33.99 17.22 28.06
N ALA A 559 -33.07 16.92 28.98
CA ALA A 559 -32.32 17.92 29.74
C ALA A 559 -31.46 18.83 28.90
N ASN A 560 -31.55 20.14 29.08
CA ASN A 560 -30.61 21.11 28.59
C ASN A 560 -29.56 21.41 29.67
N TRP A 561 -28.38 21.78 29.22
CA TRP A 561 -27.31 22.26 30.06
C TRP A 561 -27.52 23.76 30.33
N VAL A 562 -27.36 24.17 31.57
CA VAL A 562 -27.51 25.55 32.01
C VAL A 562 -26.38 25.92 32.99
N LEU A 563 -26.04 27.20 33.13
CA LEU A 563 -25.14 27.66 34.17
C LEU A 563 -25.76 27.41 35.53
N LYS A 564 -24.97 26.91 36.46
CA LYS A 564 -25.41 26.78 37.85
C LYS A 564 -25.40 28.18 38.47
N LYS A 565 -26.54 28.63 38.98
CA LYS A 565 -26.67 29.88 39.71
C LYS A 565 -25.92 29.82 41.03
#